data_27cb59ed18183b19ac8a802470943634
#
_entry.id   27cb59ed18183b19ac8a802470943634
#
_cell.length_a   1.000
_cell.length_b   1.000
_cell.length_c   1.000
_cell.angle_alpha   90.00
_cell.angle_beta   90.00
_cell.angle_gamma   90.00
#
_symmetry.space_group_name_H-M   'P 1'
#
loop_
_entity.id
_entity.type
_entity.pdbx_description
1 polymer ?
#
loop_
_entity_poly.entity_id
_entity_poly.type
_entity_poly.pdbx_seq_one_letter_code
_entity_poly.pdbx_strand_id
1 'polypeptide(L)'
;AVMTQNIDQVAAQGMDAATMQIWDPEAAVPGIMDALDQGIIMTSFFGPIADTGIPVARSDEAGISFEMGAAAATQWKEAHSDIPVTFIQVGWPNHTEVNSGRGVPFAEGVLSVAPDAVNLGILDSSAGPDVTKQIILDSVTQHPEINVIYSQASNLTVGTMAALTQAGRGVFEDGKPLTEIVASVDFDEVEFKQVYDPNSSLKLSMGLPPKETARGRVDLIMDIAKGDVAQVSDPAEEFFYKAYTISYWTMPEAE
;
A
#
# COMPACT_ATOMS: atom_id res chain seq x y z
N ALA A 1 -9.97 -10.64 -18.36
CA ALA A 1 -11.03 -11.67 -18.64
C ALA A 1 -11.93 -11.88 -17.41
N VAL A 2 -11.44 -12.26 -16.24
CA VAL A 2 -12.31 -12.55 -15.06
C VAL A 2 -13.02 -11.28 -14.57
N MET A 3 -12.34 -10.17 -14.56
CA MET A 3 -12.89 -8.91 -14.03
C MET A 3 -14.00 -8.35 -14.91
N THR A 4 -13.83 -8.38 -16.23
CA THR A 4 -14.88 -7.99 -17.20
C THR A 4 -16.13 -8.87 -17.03
N GLN A 5 -15.94 -10.19 -16.87
CA GLN A 5 -17.04 -11.10 -16.57
C GLN A 5 -17.78 -10.78 -15.27
N ASN A 6 -17.07 -10.32 -14.24
CA ASN A 6 -17.70 -9.92 -12.98
C ASN A 6 -18.57 -8.67 -13.14
N ILE A 7 -18.15 -7.70 -13.96
CA ILE A 7 -18.96 -6.51 -14.26
C ILE A 7 -20.24 -6.91 -15.02
N ASP A 8 -20.12 -7.77 -16.03
CA ASP A 8 -21.28 -8.30 -16.77
C ASP A 8 -22.26 -9.03 -15.84
N GLN A 9 -21.76 -9.73 -14.83
CA GLN A 9 -22.59 -10.43 -13.84
C GLN A 9 -23.35 -9.47 -12.92
N VAL A 10 -22.83 -8.29 -12.60
CA VAL A 10 -23.52 -7.27 -11.78
C VAL A 10 -24.85 -6.92 -12.45
N ALA A 11 -24.83 -6.59 -13.73
CA ALA A 11 -26.04 -6.29 -14.51
C ALA A 11 -26.97 -7.52 -14.63
N ALA A 12 -26.40 -8.69 -14.97
CA ALA A 12 -27.18 -9.92 -15.15
C ALA A 12 -27.89 -10.40 -13.87
N GLN A 13 -27.36 -10.07 -12.70
CA GLN A 13 -27.95 -10.39 -11.39
C GLN A 13 -28.95 -9.34 -10.90
N GLY A 14 -29.16 -8.25 -11.63
CA GLY A 14 -30.07 -7.18 -11.28
C GLY A 14 -29.61 -6.39 -10.03
N MET A 15 -28.32 -6.20 -9.88
CA MET A 15 -27.75 -5.38 -8.81
C MET A 15 -27.93 -3.90 -9.12
N ASP A 16 -28.24 -3.09 -8.10
CA ASP A 16 -28.44 -1.64 -8.24
C ASP A 16 -27.11 -0.88 -8.22
N ALA A 17 -26.05 -1.45 -7.62
CA ALA A 17 -24.77 -0.80 -7.48
C ALA A 17 -23.60 -1.79 -7.37
N ALA A 18 -22.40 -1.33 -7.76
CA ALA A 18 -21.15 -2.04 -7.51
C ALA A 18 -20.00 -1.08 -7.20
N THR A 19 -19.13 -1.48 -6.27
CA THR A 19 -17.84 -0.85 -6.05
C THR A 19 -16.74 -1.88 -6.34
N MET A 20 -15.66 -1.47 -7.01
CA MET A 20 -14.69 -2.43 -7.50
C MET A 20 -13.25 -1.92 -7.43
N GLN A 21 -12.34 -2.87 -7.18
CA GLN A 21 -10.92 -2.67 -7.42
C GLN A 21 -10.56 -3.22 -8.80
N ILE A 22 -9.95 -2.42 -9.64
CA ILE A 22 -9.66 -2.80 -11.02
C ILE A 22 -8.15 -2.81 -11.26
N TRP A 23 -7.61 -3.97 -11.60
CA TRP A 23 -6.19 -4.17 -11.90
C TRP A 23 -5.83 -3.88 -13.37
N ASP A 24 -6.82 -3.92 -14.25
CA ASP A 24 -6.70 -3.62 -15.67
C ASP A 24 -7.81 -2.61 -16.03
N PRO A 25 -7.56 -1.32 -15.78
CA PRO A 25 -8.56 -0.27 -15.99
C PRO A 25 -9.05 -0.20 -17.43
N GLU A 26 -8.17 -0.31 -18.44
CA GLU A 26 -8.54 -0.19 -19.84
C GLU A 26 -9.52 -1.30 -20.28
N ALA A 27 -9.27 -2.54 -19.83
CA ALA A 27 -10.14 -3.66 -20.15
C ALA A 27 -11.50 -3.58 -19.46
N ALA A 28 -11.66 -2.80 -18.39
CA ALA A 28 -12.90 -2.67 -17.65
C ALA A 28 -13.83 -1.59 -18.19
N VAL A 29 -13.30 -0.58 -18.90
CA VAL A 29 -14.07 0.59 -19.37
C VAL A 29 -15.37 0.20 -20.10
N PRO A 30 -15.37 -0.70 -21.10
CA PRO A 30 -16.61 -1.03 -21.82
C PRO A 30 -17.70 -1.59 -20.89
N GLY A 31 -17.34 -2.53 -19.99
CA GLY A 31 -18.31 -3.12 -19.06
C GLY A 31 -18.85 -2.11 -18.04
N ILE A 32 -18.01 -1.17 -17.58
CA ILE A 32 -18.44 -0.09 -16.70
C ILE A 32 -19.44 0.83 -17.41
N MET A 33 -19.15 1.23 -18.64
CA MET A 33 -20.05 2.09 -19.43
C MET A 33 -21.38 1.40 -19.72
N ASP A 34 -21.36 0.10 -20.05
CA ASP A 34 -22.57 -0.68 -20.24
C ASP A 34 -23.42 -0.80 -18.96
N ALA A 35 -22.78 -0.91 -17.79
CA ALA A 35 -23.47 -0.93 -16.50
C ALA A 35 -24.09 0.43 -16.16
N LEU A 36 -23.37 1.54 -16.42
CA LEU A 36 -23.89 2.90 -16.26
C LEU A 36 -25.10 3.17 -17.15
N ASP A 37 -25.07 2.73 -18.42
CA ASP A 37 -26.18 2.85 -19.36
C ASP A 37 -27.45 2.09 -18.89
N GLN A 38 -27.25 1.03 -18.10
CA GLN A 38 -28.33 0.28 -17.45
C GLN A 38 -28.81 0.92 -16.14
N GLY A 39 -28.24 2.05 -15.71
CA GLY A 39 -28.59 2.76 -14.48
C GLY A 39 -27.98 2.15 -13.22
N ILE A 40 -26.98 1.30 -13.33
CA ILE A 40 -26.27 0.72 -12.19
C ILE A 40 -25.24 1.72 -11.67
N ILE A 41 -25.25 1.96 -10.36
CA ILE A 41 -24.27 2.83 -9.71
C ILE A 41 -22.91 2.11 -9.68
N MET A 42 -21.89 2.74 -10.29
CA MET A 42 -20.54 2.19 -10.37
C MET A 42 -19.55 3.10 -9.64
N THR A 43 -18.74 2.55 -8.76
CA THR A 43 -17.64 3.28 -8.09
C THR A 43 -16.38 2.43 -8.08
N SER A 44 -15.22 3.06 -7.97
CA SER A 44 -13.96 2.37 -7.70
C SER A 44 -13.45 2.64 -6.29
N PHE A 45 -12.50 1.83 -5.80
CA PHE A 45 -11.96 2.05 -4.45
C PHE A 45 -10.42 1.99 -4.36
N PHE A 46 -9.73 1.92 -5.47
CA PHE A 46 -8.27 1.89 -5.46
C PHE A 46 -7.68 3.10 -6.17
N GLY A 47 -8.21 3.41 -7.33
CA GLY A 47 -7.82 4.57 -8.12
C GLY A 47 -8.89 4.91 -9.16
N PRO A 48 -8.76 6.08 -9.80
CA PRO A 48 -9.64 6.48 -10.88
C PRO A 48 -9.49 5.54 -12.07
N ILE A 49 -10.60 5.29 -12.77
CA ILE A 49 -10.62 4.52 -14.01
C ILE A 49 -10.76 5.51 -15.15
N ALA A 50 -9.69 5.66 -15.93
CA ALA A 50 -9.64 6.61 -17.03
C ALA A 50 -10.86 6.45 -17.97
N ASP A 51 -11.34 7.56 -18.50
CA ASP A 51 -12.45 7.66 -19.47
C ASP A 51 -13.83 7.22 -18.96
N THR A 52 -13.98 6.88 -17.66
CA THR A 52 -15.29 6.54 -17.10
C THR A 52 -15.90 7.65 -16.26
N GLY A 53 -15.08 8.45 -15.59
CA GLY A 53 -15.53 9.51 -14.69
C GLY A 53 -16.26 9.02 -13.43
N ILE A 54 -16.25 7.70 -13.14
CA ILE A 54 -16.91 7.17 -11.94
C ILE A 54 -16.17 7.56 -10.67
N PRO A 55 -16.89 7.88 -9.57
CA PRO A 55 -16.28 8.31 -8.34
C PRO A 55 -15.44 7.24 -7.66
N VAL A 56 -14.44 7.67 -6.91
CA VAL A 56 -13.46 6.81 -6.22
C VAL A 56 -13.57 7.01 -4.70
N ALA A 57 -13.74 5.93 -3.94
CA ALA A 57 -13.60 5.94 -2.49
C ALA A 57 -12.31 5.21 -2.09
N ARG A 58 -11.28 5.93 -1.62
CA ARG A 58 -9.97 5.35 -1.27
C ARG A 58 -9.38 5.94 0.00
N SER A 59 -8.35 5.30 0.52
CA SER A 59 -7.52 5.86 1.59
C SER A 59 -6.46 6.80 1.01
N ASP A 60 -5.95 7.71 1.84
CA ASP A 60 -4.78 8.52 1.50
C ASP A 60 -3.50 7.67 1.67
N GLU A 61 -3.33 6.69 0.78
CA GLU A 61 -2.15 5.83 0.80
C GLU A 61 -0.86 6.61 0.49
N ALA A 62 -0.95 7.65 -0.33
CA ALA A 62 0.21 8.46 -0.70
C ALA A 62 0.76 9.26 0.49
N GLY A 63 -0.11 9.96 1.22
CA GLY A 63 0.29 10.70 2.43
C GLY A 63 0.88 9.77 3.49
N ILE A 64 0.24 8.62 3.75
CA ILE A 64 0.72 7.66 4.73
C ILE A 64 2.05 7.00 4.30
N SER A 65 2.19 6.63 3.03
CA SER A 65 3.45 6.06 2.52
C SER A 65 4.60 7.06 2.64
N PHE A 66 4.35 8.35 2.35
CA PHE A 66 5.33 9.42 2.56
C PHE A 66 5.74 9.52 4.04
N GLU A 67 4.76 9.55 4.97
CA GLU A 67 5.04 9.57 6.42
C GLU A 67 5.86 8.36 6.86
N MET A 68 5.54 7.16 6.38
CA MET A 68 6.31 5.95 6.72
C MET A 68 7.73 5.99 6.18
N GLY A 69 7.95 6.49 4.98
CA GLY A 69 9.29 6.68 4.41
C GLY A 69 10.11 7.66 5.23
N ALA A 70 9.53 8.80 5.60
CA ALA A 70 10.16 9.80 6.45
C ALA A 70 10.47 9.24 7.85
N ALA A 71 9.55 8.50 8.46
CA ALA A 71 9.75 7.87 9.76
C ALA A 71 10.87 6.82 9.73
N ALA A 72 10.90 5.95 8.72
CA ALA A 72 11.96 4.96 8.58
C ALA A 72 13.35 5.60 8.47
N ALA A 73 13.49 6.63 7.62
CA ALA A 73 14.74 7.36 7.47
C ALA A 73 15.16 8.11 8.76
N THR A 74 14.19 8.71 9.45
CA THR A 74 14.44 9.39 10.75
C THR A 74 14.99 8.42 11.77
N GLN A 75 14.32 7.29 11.95
CA GLN A 75 14.72 6.29 12.96
C GLN A 75 16.07 5.65 12.62
N TRP A 76 16.36 5.42 11.34
CA TRP A 76 17.68 4.95 10.94
C TRP A 76 18.78 5.98 11.30
N LYS A 77 18.59 7.24 10.94
CA LYS A 77 19.57 8.31 11.20
C LYS A 77 19.75 8.60 12.69
N GLU A 78 18.71 8.46 13.50
CA GLU A 78 18.82 8.59 14.97
C GLU A 78 19.66 7.46 15.59
N ALA A 79 19.53 6.24 15.03
CA ALA A 79 20.33 5.10 15.48
C ALA A 79 21.76 5.10 14.92
N HIS A 80 21.95 5.61 13.69
CA HIS A 80 23.18 5.51 12.89
C HIS A 80 23.46 6.82 12.15
N SER A 81 23.96 7.84 12.85
CA SER A 81 24.19 9.18 12.26
C SER A 81 25.17 9.19 11.08
N ASP A 82 26.11 8.25 11.05
CA ASP A 82 27.21 8.20 10.09
C ASP A 82 26.99 7.17 8.94
N ILE A 83 25.88 6.42 9.01
CA ILE A 83 25.56 5.41 7.97
C ILE A 83 24.44 5.96 7.08
N PRO A 84 24.68 6.18 5.79
CA PRO A 84 23.66 6.64 4.86
C PRO A 84 22.46 5.68 4.80
N VAL A 85 21.29 6.22 4.50
CA VAL A 85 20.11 5.40 4.19
C VAL A 85 20.30 4.79 2.81
N THR A 86 20.20 3.46 2.73
CA THR A 86 20.10 2.72 1.47
C THR A 86 18.84 1.89 1.51
N PHE A 87 17.92 2.13 0.58
CA PHE A 87 16.62 1.50 0.62
C PHE A 87 16.22 0.81 -0.68
N ILE A 88 15.39 -0.21 -0.51
CA ILE A 88 14.81 -0.99 -1.60
C ILE A 88 13.31 -1.20 -1.35
N GLN A 89 12.56 -1.38 -2.41
CA GLN A 89 11.15 -1.70 -2.34
C GLN A 89 10.86 -3.03 -3.04
N VAL A 90 9.88 -3.76 -2.56
CA VAL A 90 9.32 -4.94 -3.21
C VAL A 90 7.83 -4.73 -3.44
N GLY A 91 7.38 -4.98 -4.67
CA GLY A 91 6.01 -4.67 -5.07
C GLY A 91 5.75 -4.90 -6.55
N TRP A 92 5.02 -3.98 -7.16
CA TRP A 92 4.56 -4.04 -8.55
C TRP A 92 5.11 -2.84 -9.35
N PRO A 93 6.35 -2.87 -9.85
CA PRO A 93 6.98 -1.72 -10.51
C PRO A 93 6.21 -1.18 -11.72
N ASN A 94 5.44 -2.04 -12.38
CA ASN A 94 4.67 -1.68 -13.58
C ASN A 94 3.20 -1.31 -13.28
N HIS A 95 2.78 -1.29 -12.01
CA HIS A 95 1.40 -0.94 -11.64
C HIS A 95 1.33 0.51 -11.21
N THR A 96 0.80 1.36 -12.08
CA THR A 96 0.76 2.82 -11.89
C THR A 96 0.10 3.22 -10.58
N GLU A 97 -1.09 2.69 -10.28
CA GLU A 97 -1.87 3.07 -9.09
C GLU A 97 -1.17 2.64 -7.78
N VAL A 98 -0.56 1.44 -7.74
CA VAL A 98 0.21 1.00 -6.58
C VAL A 98 1.42 1.91 -6.37
N ASN A 99 2.13 2.26 -7.44
CA ASN A 99 3.33 3.07 -7.32
C ASN A 99 3.01 4.53 -6.98
N SER A 100 1.95 5.11 -7.52
CA SER A 100 1.54 6.49 -7.19
C SER A 100 1.04 6.60 -5.74
N GLY A 101 0.39 5.56 -5.21
CA GLY A 101 -0.11 5.55 -3.84
C GLY A 101 0.91 5.07 -2.81
N ARG A 102 1.87 4.22 -3.18
CA ARG A 102 2.78 3.56 -2.23
C ARG A 102 4.24 3.80 -2.54
N GLY A 103 4.72 3.36 -3.71
CA GLY A 103 6.16 3.30 -4.00
C GLY A 103 6.84 4.65 -4.11
N VAL A 104 6.29 5.54 -4.93
CA VAL A 104 6.86 6.88 -5.15
C VAL A 104 6.79 7.73 -3.88
N PRO A 105 5.62 7.85 -3.19
CA PRO A 105 5.54 8.64 -1.96
C PRO A 105 6.45 8.12 -0.84
N PHE A 106 6.61 6.81 -0.69
CA PHE A 106 7.55 6.26 0.29
C PHE A 106 8.99 6.72 0.01
N ALA A 107 9.44 6.63 -1.25
CA ALA A 107 10.76 7.10 -1.65
C ALA A 107 10.94 8.61 -1.41
N GLU A 108 9.94 9.42 -1.74
CA GLU A 108 9.93 10.86 -1.47
C GLU A 108 10.02 11.15 0.04
N GLY A 109 9.30 10.39 0.86
CA GLY A 109 9.38 10.48 2.32
C GLY A 109 10.78 10.19 2.84
N VAL A 110 11.43 9.12 2.38
CA VAL A 110 12.83 8.82 2.73
C VAL A 110 13.76 9.96 2.33
N LEU A 111 13.65 10.44 1.09
CA LEU A 111 14.51 11.52 0.55
C LEU A 111 14.26 12.87 1.20
N SER A 112 13.07 13.12 1.76
CA SER A 112 12.78 14.35 2.51
C SER A 112 13.61 14.49 3.79
N VAL A 113 13.99 13.35 4.40
CA VAL A 113 14.79 13.28 5.64
C VAL A 113 16.26 12.98 5.34
N ALA A 114 16.53 12.15 4.35
CA ALA A 114 17.86 11.73 3.93
C ALA A 114 18.04 12.01 2.42
N PRO A 115 18.35 13.26 2.02
CA PRO A 115 18.47 13.63 0.61
C PRO A 115 19.60 12.90 -0.14
N ASP A 116 20.56 12.36 0.60
CA ASP A 116 21.69 11.56 0.13
C ASP A 116 21.41 10.04 0.12
N ALA A 117 20.18 9.63 0.46
CA ALA A 117 19.81 8.22 0.46
C ALA A 117 19.94 7.57 -0.92
N VAL A 118 20.40 6.33 -0.92
CA VAL A 118 20.52 5.52 -2.14
C VAL A 118 19.22 4.73 -2.34
N ASN A 119 18.49 5.03 -3.41
CA ASN A 119 17.29 4.31 -3.82
C ASN A 119 17.64 3.21 -4.80
N LEU A 120 17.53 1.95 -4.44
CA LEU A 120 17.78 0.79 -5.30
C LEU A 120 16.56 0.38 -6.16
N GLY A 121 15.46 1.14 -6.05
CA GLY A 121 14.26 0.97 -6.87
C GLY A 121 13.24 0.00 -6.29
N ILE A 122 12.26 -0.36 -7.15
CA ILE A 122 11.17 -1.29 -6.83
C ILE A 122 11.41 -2.57 -7.61
N LEU A 123 11.55 -3.69 -6.90
CA LEU A 123 11.72 -5.01 -7.51
C LEU A 123 10.37 -5.72 -7.64
N ASP A 124 10.17 -6.36 -8.79
CA ASP A 124 8.93 -7.07 -9.09
C ASP A 124 8.82 -8.35 -8.24
N SER A 125 7.91 -8.30 -7.30
CA SER A 125 7.56 -9.40 -6.40
C SER A 125 6.08 -9.81 -6.54
N SER A 126 5.45 -9.45 -7.66
CA SER A 126 4.03 -9.72 -7.96
C SER A 126 3.66 -11.21 -7.90
N ALA A 127 4.63 -12.11 -8.05
CA ALA A 127 4.41 -13.55 -7.94
C ALA A 127 4.28 -14.07 -6.48
N GLY A 128 4.46 -13.20 -5.48
CA GLY A 128 4.14 -13.51 -4.09
C GLY A 128 5.33 -13.72 -3.16
N PRO A 129 5.09 -14.26 -1.95
CA PRO A 129 6.07 -14.24 -0.86
C PRO A 129 7.34 -15.05 -1.12
N ASP A 130 7.26 -16.18 -1.84
CA ASP A 130 8.44 -17.00 -2.12
C ASP A 130 9.41 -16.29 -3.08
N VAL A 131 8.86 -15.60 -4.10
CA VAL A 131 9.67 -14.78 -5.02
C VAL A 131 10.24 -13.57 -4.28
N THR A 132 9.45 -12.91 -3.44
CA THR A 132 9.92 -11.81 -2.59
C THR A 132 11.08 -12.24 -1.71
N LYS A 133 10.97 -13.41 -1.10
CA LYS A 133 12.04 -13.96 -0.26
C LYS A 133 13.34 -14.10 -1.04
N GLN A 134 13.29 -14.67 -2.26
CA GLN A 134 14.50 -14.82 -3.07
C GLN A 134 15.09 -13.47 -3.49
N ILE A 135 14.23 -12.54 -3.92
CA ILE A 135 14.63 -11.17 -4.29
C ILE A 135 15.37 -10.48 -3.14
N ILE A 136 14.81 -10.53 -1.92
CA ILE A 136 15.46 -9.89 -0.77
C ILE A 136 16.76 -10.57 -0.40
N LEU A 137 16.85 -11.91 -0.43
CA LEU A 137 18.11 -12.63 -0.17
C LEU A 137 19.20 -12.20 -1.15
N ASP A 138 18.88 -12.13 -2.44
CA ASP A 138 19.81 -11.72 -3.47
C ASP A 138 20.22 -10.25 -3.29
N SER A 139 19.25 -9.39 -2.97
CA SER A 139 19.49 -7.95 -2.78
C SER A 139 20.40 -7.67 -1.59
N VAL A 140 20.13 -8.25 -0.42
CA VAL A 140 21.00 -8.01 0.77
C VAL A 140 22.36 -8.67 0.67
N THR A 141 22.51 -9.64 -0.24
CA THR A 141 23.80 -10.25 -0.56
C THR A 141 24.63 -9.36 -1.48
N GLN A 142 24.00 -8.77 -2.51
CA GLN A 142 24.63 -7.88 -3.48
C GLN A 142 24.86 -6.48 -2.90
N HIS A 143 23.96 -6.02 -2.05
CA HIS A 143 23.91 -4.71 -1.42
C HIS A 143 23.80 -4.86 0.09
N PRO A 144 24.89 -5.26 0.79
CA PRO A 144 24.88 -5.44 2.25
C PRO A 144 24.61 -4.13 3.03
N GLU A 145 24.75 -2.98 2.36
CA GLU A 145 24.43 -1.63 2.88
C GLU A 145 22.92 -1.33 2.97
N ILE A 146 22.02 -2.17 2.42
CA ILE A 146 20.57 -1.97 2.55
C ILE A 146 20.19 -1.94 4.03
N ASN A 147 19.44 -0.91 4.41
CA ASN A 147 19.01 -0.69 5.79
C ASN A 147 17.56 -0.22 5.95
N VAL A 148 16.85 0.06 4.85
CA VAL A 148 15.40 0.27 4.84
C VAL A 148 14.78 -0.57 3.73
N ILE A 149 13.73 -1.33 4.06
CA ILE A 149 13.02 -2.16 3.10
C ILE A 149 11.51 -1.84 3.20
N TYR A 150 10.90 -1.53 2.06
CA TYR A 150 9.46 -1.33 1.98
C TYR A 150 8.79 -2.42 1.17
N SER A 151 7.88 -3.16 1.80
CA SER A 151 7.01 -4.15 1.16
C SER A 151 5.64 -3.52 0.91
N GLN A 152 5.24 -3.43 -0.36
CA GLN A 152 4.02 -2.73 -0.77
C GLN A 152 2.72 -3.50 -0.44
N ALA A 153 2.81 -4.65 0.24
CA ALA A 153 1.68 -5.43 0.76
C ALA A 153 2.13 -6.42 1.83
N SER A 154 1.23 -6.83 2.73
CA SER A 154 1.51 -7.74 3.84
C SER A 154 2.01 -9.12 3.40
N ASN A 155 1.46 -9.67 2.32
CA ASN A 155 1.93 -10.96 1.79
C ASN A 155 3.39 -10.91 1.30
N LEU A 156 3.87 -9.78 0.81
CA LEU A 156 5.27 -9.58 0.40
C LEU A 156 6.16 -9.42 1.63
N THR A 157 5.63 -8.80 2.70
CA THR A 157 6.33 -8.66 3.98
C THR A 157 6.67 -10.02 4.59
N VAL A 158 5.81 -11.02 4.44
CA VAL A 158 6.12 -12.41 4.86
C VAL A 158 7.40 -12.92 4.20
N GLY A 159 7.54 -12.72 2.89
CA GLY A 159 8.76 -13.08 2.15
C GLY A 159 9.98 -12.28 2.61
N THR A 160 9.82 -10.97 2.78
CA THR A 160 10.88 -10.07 3.26
C THR A 160 11.41 -10.51 4.63
N MET A 161 10.55 -10.73 5.60
CA MET A 161 10.93 -11.13 6.96
C MET A 161 11.58 -12.52 6.97
N ALA A 162 11.07 -13.46 6.17
CA ALA A 162 11.68 -14.78 6.02
C ALA A 162 13.09 -14.72 5.41
N ALA A 163 13.31 -13.83 4.45
CA ALA A 163 14.62 -13.60 3.84
C ALA A 163 15.62 -13.05 4.84
N LEU A 164 15.24 -11.99 5.56
CA LEU A 164 16.10 -11.37 6.58
C LEU A 164 16.48 -12.34 7.68
N THR A 165 15.51 -13.11 8.18
CA THR A 165 15.78 -14.17 9.16
C THR A 165 16.79 -15.21 8.63
N GLN A 166 16.62 -15.67 7.39
CA GLN A 166 17.55 -16.62 6.76
C GLN A 166 18.96 -16.03 6.56
N ALA A 167 19.06 -14.74 6.25
CA ALA A 167 20.32 -14.03 6.09
C ALA A 167 21.00 -13.66 7.44
N GLY A 168 20.34 -13.91 8.58
CA GLY A 168 20.81 -13.44 9.89
C GLY A 168 20.75 -11.92 10.03
N ARG A 169 19.82 -11.29 9.32
CA ARG A 169 19.56 -9.85 9.30
C ARG A 169 18.19 -9.54 9.91
N GLY A 170 17.75 -8.29 9.85
CA GLY A 170 16.51 -7.86 10.48
C GLY A 170 16.66 -7.78 12.00
N VAL A 171 17.84 -7.41 12.49
CA VAL A 171 18.18 -7.41 13.92
C VAL A 171 17.87 -6.07 14.55
N PHE A 172 17.14 -6.12 15.65
CA PHE A 172 16.88 -5.00 16.55
C PHE A 172 17.39 -5.33 17.96
N GLU A 173 17.82 -4.34 18.68
CA GLU A 173 18.19 -4.44 20.10
C GLU A 173 17.64 -3.22 20.85
N ASP A 174 16.86 -3.47 21.89
CA ASP A 174 16.20 -2.43 22.69
C ASP A 174 15.44 -1.39 21.84
N GLY A 175 14.72 -1.86 20.80
CA GLY A 175 13.94 -1.04 19.90
C GLY A 175 14.75 -0.23 18.88
N LYS A 176 16.06 -0.43 18.80
CA LYS A 176 16.95 0.23 17.82
C LYS A 176 17.30 -0.72 16.67
N PRO A 177 17.27 -0.25 15.41
CA PRO A 177 17.72 -1.05 14.28
C PRO A 177 19.22 -1.27 14.36
N LEU A 178 19.66 -2.53 14.19
CA LEU A 178 21.09 -2.85 14.00
C LEU A 178 21.39 -3.14 12.51
N THR A 179 20.40 -3.62 11.77
CA THR A 179 20.60 -3.95 10.36
C THR A 179 19.57 -3.29 9.46
N GLU A 180 18.26 -3.58 9.58
CA GLU A 180 17.20 -2.98 8.74
C GLU A 180 16.00 -2.53 9.53
N ILE A 181 15.30 -1.52 8.98
CA ILE A 181 13.91 -1.19 9.28
C ILE A 181 13.04 -1.69 8.13
N VAL A 182 11.99 -2.44 8.43
CA VAL A 182 11.00 -2.89 7.46
C VAL A 182 9.71 -2.10 7.64
N ALA A 183 9.16 -1.62 6.53
CA ALA A 183 7.83 -1.01 6.44
C ALA A 183 6.92 -1.86 5.55
N SER A 184 5.62 -1.88 5.84
CA SER A 184 4.61 -2.70 5.18
C SER A 184 3.30 -1.96 4.94
N VAL A 185 2.36 -2.64 4.29
CA VAL A 185 0.97 -2.19 4.06
C VAL A 185 0.02 -3.32 4.43
N ASP A 186 -1.24 -2.98 4.76
CA ASP A 186 -2.39 -3.79 5.10
C ASP A 186 -2.57 -4.08 6.60
N PHE A 187 -1.52 -4.21 7.39
CA PHE A 187 -1.53 -4.37 8.83
C PHE A 187 -2.47 -5.49 9.34
N ASP A 188 -2.13 -6.71 9.01
CA ASP A 188 -2.84 -7.88 9.50
C ASP A 188 -2.43 -8.28 10.95
N GLU A 189 -3.04 -9.33 11.51
CA GLU A 189 -2.75 -9.81 12.88
C GLU A 189 -1.29 -10.22 13.06
N VAL A 190 -0.65 -10.75 12.03
CA VAL A 190 0.75 -11.18 12.08
C VAL A 190 1.66 -9.96 12.15
N GLU A 191 1.39 -8.96 11.31
CA GLU A 191 2.13 -7.69 11.31
C GLU A 191 1.94 -6.93 12.62
N PHE A 192 0.73 -6.93 13.20
CA PHE A 192 0.47 -6.32 14.51
C PHE A 192 1.45 -6.84 15.58
N LYS A 193 1.62 -8.15 15.67
CA LYS A 193 2.54 -8.76 16.64
C LYS A 193 3.99 -8.38 16.36
N GLN A 194 4.38 -8.33 15.09
CA GLN A 194 5.75 -8.02 14.69
C GLN A 194 6.10 -6.53 14.85
N VAL A 195 5.20 -5.61 14.50
CA VAL A 195 5.46 -4.17 14.65
C VAL A 195 5.76 -3.82 16.11
N TYR A 196 5.06 -4.44 17.06
CA TYR A 196 5.24 -4.16 18.48
C TYR A 196 6.23 -5.09 19.19
N ASP A 197 6.83 -6.04 18.52
CA ASP A 197 7.94 -6.83 19.05
C ASP A 197 9.23 -5.99 19.00
N PRO A 198 9.88 -5.70 20.14
CA PRO A 198 11.11 -4.88 20.19
C PRO A 198 12.26 -5.49 19.37
N ASN A 199 12.23 -6.79 19.11
CA ASN A 199 13.29 -7.50 18.38
C ASN A 199 13.00 -7.71 16.89
N SER A 200 11.79 -7.42 16.42
CA SER A 200 11.44 -7.50 15.00
C SER A 200 11.92 -6.28 14.23
N SER A 201 12.32 -6.44 12.98
CA SER A 201 12.65 -5.34 12.08
C SER A 201 11.42 -4.70 11.44
N LEU A 202 10.26 -5.36 11.44
CA LEU A 202 9.01 -4.76 10.99
C LEU A 202 8.53 -3.74 12.02
N LYS A 203 8.64 -2.45 11.70
CA LYS A 203 8.37 -1.36 12.64
C LYS A 203 7.29 -0.38 12.18
N LEU A 204 6.92 -0.46 10.93
CA LEU A 204 5.95 0.43 10.31
C LEU A 204 4.98 -0.37 9.45
N SER A 205 3.70 -0.07 9.52
CA SER A 205 2.71 -0.58 8.56
C SER A 205 1.60 0.45 8.33
N MET A 206 1.05 0.46 7.13
CA MET A 206 -0.17 1.21 6.81
C MET A 206 -1.38 0.40 7.25
N GLY A 207 -2.12 0.91 8.21
CA GLY A 207 -3.38 0.32 8.65
C GLY A 207 -4.55 0.79 7.79
N LEU A 208 -5.22 -0.15 7.14
CA LEU A 208 -6.46 0.08 6.38
C LEU A 208 -7.63 -0.52 7.15
N PRO A 209 -8.32 0.25 8.04
CA PRO A 209 -9.34 -0.30 8.92
C PRO A 209 -10.55 -0.79 8.12
N PRO A 210 -10.90 -2.09 8.17
CA PRO A 210 -11.90 -2.70 7.28
C PRO A 210 -13.28 -2.07 7.42
N LYS A 211 -13.65 -1.64 8.63
CA LYS A 211 -14.98 -1.05 8.90
C LYS A 211 -15.12 0.33 8.26
N GLU A 212 -14.13 1.18 8.42
CA GLU A 212 -14.09 2.53 7.82
C GLU A 212 -14.01 2.44 6.30
N THR A 213 -13.19 1.55 5.80
CA THR A 213 -13.05 1.25 4.38
C THR A 213 -14.39 0.80 3.76
N ALA A 214 -15.07 -0.18 4.40
CA ALA A 214 -16.36 -0.65 3.91
C ALA A 214 -17.42 0.44 3.98
N ARG A 215 -17.47 1.21 5.08
CA ARG A 215 -18.41 2.31 5.25
C ARG A 215 -18.21 3.39 4.20
N GLY A 216 -16.98 3.86 3.99
CA GLY A 216 -16.70 4.91 3.00
C GLY A 216 -17.16 4.53 1.59
N ARG A 217 -17.02 3.26 1.21
CA ARG A 217 -17.50 2.75 -0.09
C ARG A 217 -19.03 2.71 -0.17
N VAL A 218 -19.70 2.26 0.89
CA VAL A 218 -21.17 2.21 0.94
C VAL A 218 -21.77 3.61 1.02
N ASP A 219 -21.20 4.50 1.81
CA ASP A 219 -21.67 5.89 1.95
C ASP A 219 -21.58 6.60 0.59
N LEU A 220 -20.51 6.43 -0.17
CA LEU A 220 -20.39 6.99 -1.53
C LEU A 220 -21.51 6.49 -2.46
N ILE A 221 -21.78 5.18 -2.49
CA ILE A 221 -22.88 4.62 -3.29
C ILE A 221 -24.22 5.24 -2.86
N MET A 222 -24.46 5.37 -1.56
CA MET A 222 -25.70 5.96 -1.04
C MET A 222 -25.83 7.45 -1.38
N ASP A 223 -24.74 8.20 -1.39
CA ASP A 223 -24.77 9.63 -1.74
C ASP A 223 -25.02 9.83 -3.25
N ILE A 224 -24.48 8.94 -4.09
CA ILE A 224 -24.86 8.91 -5.52
C ILE A 224 -26.32 8.57 -5.69
N ALA A 225 -26.85 7.56 -5.00
CA ALA A 225 -28.24 7.15 -5.09
C ALA A 225 -29.23 8.24 -4.65
N LYS A 226 -28.82 9.14 -3.75
CA LYS A 226 -29.61 10.32 -3.32
C LYS A 226 -29.46 11.50 -4.27
N GLY A 227 -28.47 11.49 -5.16
CA GLY A 227 -28.13 12.62 -6.03
C GLY A 227 -27.25 13.70 -5.36
N ASP A 228 -26.68 13.40 -4.20
CA ASP A 228 -25.76 14.29 -3.49
C ASP A 228 -24.38 14.32 -4.15
N VAL A 229 -23.99 13.21 -4.82
CA VAL A 229 -22.78 13.05 -5.61
C VAL A 229 -23.15 12.65 -7.04
N ALA A 230 -22.45 13.21 -8.02
CA ALA A 230 -22.65 12.84 -9.42
C ALA A 230 -22.12 11.43 -9.71
N GLN A 231 -22.86 10.64 -10.48
CA GLN A 231 -22.42 9.30 -10.90
C GLN A 231 -21.20 9.33 -11.82
N VAL A 232 -21.06 10.41 -12.60
CA VAL A 232 -19.94 10.62 -13.52
C VAL A 232 -19.52 12.10 -13.44
N SER A 233 -18.22 12.34 -13.34
CA SER A 233 -17.62 13.69 -13.38
C SER A 233 -16.29 13.67 -14.14
N ASP A 234 -15.84 14.84 -14.60
CA ASP A 234 -14.54 15.00 -15.24
C ASP A 234 -13.82 16.22 -14.63
N PRO A 235 -12.74 16.01 -13.87
CA PRO A 235 -12.17 14.71 -13.47
C PRO A 235 -13.08 13.92 -12.51
N ALA A 236 -12.85 12.60 -12.41
CA ALA A 236 -13.55 11.75 -11.45
C ALA A 236 -13.34 12.27 -10.01
N GLU A 237 -14.44 12.35 -9.22
CA GLU A 237 -14.36 12.78 -7.82
C GLU A 237 -13.73 11.70 -6.95
N GLU A 238 -12.83 12.12 -6.05
CA GLU A 238 -12.17 11.24 -5.10
C GLU A 238 -12.62 11.54 -3.67
N PHE A 239 -13.02 10.49 -2.97
CA PHE A 239 -13.48 10.53 -1.58
C PHE A 239 -12.53 9.73 -0.70
N PHE A 240 -11.92 10.39 0.29
CA PHE A 240 -10.91 9.77 1.13
C PHE A 240 -11.51 9.32 2.45
N TYR A 241 -11.39 8.03 2.75
CA TYR A 241 -11.64 7.51 4.09
C TYR A 241 -10.34 7.35 4.86
N LYS A 242 -10.46 7.28 6.18
CA LYS A 242 -9.33 7.32 7.08
C LYS A 242 -8.51 6.03 7.03
N ALA A 243 -7.18 6.18 6.90
CA ALA A 243 -6.18 5.15 7.12
C ALA A 243 -5.18 5.65 8.16
N TYR A 244 -4.26 4.81 8.62
CA TYR A 244 -3.39 5.12 9.75
C TYR A 244 -1.97 4.62 9.51
N THR A 245 -1.00 5.42 9.91
CA THR A 245 0.37 4.96 10.12
C THR A 245 0.43 4.21 11.45
N ILE A 246 0.78 2.94 11.41
CA ILE A 246 1.05 2.11 12.58
C ILE A 246 2.55 2.03 12.75
N SER A 247 3.04 2.45 13.91
CA SER A 247 4.47 2.54 14.16
C SER A 247 4.82 2.06 15.56
N TYR A 248 5.91 1.32 15.67
CA TYR A 248 6.48 0.92 16.95
C TYR A 248 6.80 2.13 17.86
N TRP A 249 7.29 3.22 17.26
CA TRP A 249 7.75 4.39 18.00
C TRP A 249 6.63 5.36 18.42
N THR A 250 5.40 5.14 17.89
CA THR A 250 4.23 5.94 18.27
C THR A 250 3.23 5.13 19.08
N MET A 251 3.68 4.02 19.72
CA MET A 251 2.81 3.25 20.61
C MET A 251 2.24 4.17 21.71
N PRO A 252 0.91 4.13 21.96
CA PRO A 252 0.38 4.69 23.19
C PRO A 252 1.09 4.01 24.38
N GLU A 253 1.55 4.82 25.35
CA GLU A 253 2.03 4.24 26.61
C GLU A 253 0.89 3.39 27.16
N ALA A 254 1.21 2.15 27.56
CA ALA A 254 0.22 1.26 28.18
C ALA A 254 -0.23 1.91 29.48
N GLU A 255 -1.52 2.28 29.56
CA GLU A 255 -2.18 2.74 30.79
C GLU A 255 -2.25 1.59 31.81
#